data_02e4283751712f54fa0fa7feaa8d7cf2
#
_entry.id   02e4283751712f54fa0fa7feaa8d7cf2
#
_cell.length_a   1.000
_cell.length_b   1.000
_cell.length_c   1.000
_cell.angle_alpha   90.00
_cell.angle_beta   90.00
_cell.angle_gamma   90.00
#
_symmetry.space_group_name_H-M   'P 1'
#
loop_
_entity.id
_entity.type
_entity.pdbx_description
1 polymer ?
#
loop_
_entity_poly.entity_id
_entity_poly.type
_entity_poly.pdbx_seq_one_letter_code
_entity_poly.pdbx_strand_id
1 'polypeptide(L)'
;MNEFDLKAAEWDRNRMHSERAAAVAAAITQQIPLNISMSAMEFGAGTGLLSFMLSDSLGSITLLDNSEGMVKVLTEKLRQAGTASMKIVRADLEHEDYNEEKFDLIYSLMVLHHVNDVEKILGKFKGMLSPGGYLAIADLYTEDGSFHGHGFTGHKGFEPGVLAASLEKHGFGDVKHSTVYNIEKITDGNETKQFGVFLMTAVMK
;
A
#
# COMPACT_ATOMS: atom_id res chain seq x y z
N MET A 1 15.28 -14.65 4.26
CA MET A 1 15.60 -13.25 3.82
C MET A 1 14.85 -13.07 2.52
N ASN A 2 13.89 -12.17 2.49
CA ASN A 2 13.13 -11.90 1.27
C ASN A 2 13.88 -10.86 0.41
N GLU A 3 13.44 -10.63 -0.84
CA GLU A 3 14.11 -9.70 -1.75
C GLU A 3 14.07 -8.25 -1.25
N PHE A 4 13.05 -7.87 -0.48
CA PHE A 4 12.89 -6.53 0.09
C PHE A 4 13.91 -6.26 1.20
N ASP A 5 14.33 -7.28 1.96
CA ASP A 5 15.39 -7.12 2.97
C ASP A 5 16.69 -6.62 2.35
N LEU A 6 17.01 -7.09 1.13
CA LEU A 6 18.23 -6.69 0.41
C LEU A 6 18.14 -5.29 -0.21
N LYS A 7 16.93 -4.87 -0.60
CA LYS A 7 16.69 -3.59 -1.30
C LYS A 7 16.46 -2.43 -0.33
N ALA A 8 16.16 -2.69 0.95
CA ALA A 8 15.67 -1.71 1.91
C ALA A 8 16.60 -0.50 2.07
N ALA A 9 17.92 -0.70 2.19
CA ALA A 9 18.88 0.39 2.43
C ALA A 9 18.97 1.41 1.29
N GLU A 10 18.67 0.97 0.06
CA GLU A 10 18.76 1.80 -1.15
C GLU A 10 17.38 2.25 -1.66
N TRP A 11 16.29 1.80 -0.99
CA TRP A 11 14.92 1.97 -1.47
C TRP A 11 14.54 3.42 -1.71
N ASP A 12 14.84 4.29 -0.76
CA ASP A 12 14.48 5.72 -0.82
C ASP A 12 15.38 6.53 -1.77
N ARG A 13 16.51 5.98 -2.22
CA ARG A 13 17.38 6.62 -3.22
C ARG A 13 16.78 6.56 -4.63
N ASN A 14 15.85 5.65 -4.87
CA ASN A 14 15.16 5.58 -6.14
C ASN A 14 14.08 6.68 -6.19
N ARG A 15 14.34 7.70 -6.98
CA ARG A 15 13.46 8.86 -7.16
C ARG A 15 12.04 8.46 -7.59
N MET A 16 11.90 7.44 -8.42
CA MET A 16 10.61 6.94 -8.87
C MET A 16 9.73 6.47 -7.68
N HIS A 17 10.32 5.87 -6.63
CA HIS A 17 9.56 5.45 -5.44
C HIS A 17 8.98 6.66 -4.70
N SER A 18 9.77 7.72 -4.52
CA SER A 18 9.32 8.94 -3.86
C SER A 18 8.28 9.70 -4.69
N GLU A 19 8.47 9.81 -6.01
CA GLU A 19 7.52 10.46 -6.92
C GLU A 19 6.17 9.72 -6.95
N ARG A 20 6.20 8.39 -7.03
CA ARG A 20 4.99 7.57 -6.97
C ARG A 20 4.27 7.71 -5.62
N ALA A 21 5.00 7.65 -4.51
CA ALA A 21 4.43 7.85 -3.18
C ALA A 21 3.78 9.23 -3.05
N ALA A 22 4.42 10.29 -3.57
CA ALA A 22 3.87 11.64 -3.57
C ALA A 22 2.57 11.76 -4.40
N ALA A 23 2.53 11.14 -5.59
CA ALA A 23 1.35 11.14 -6.43
C ALA A 23 0.18 10.41 -5.75
N VAL A 24 0.45 9.26 -5.11
CA VAL A 24 -0.57 8.50 -4.36
C VAL A 24 -1.03 9.26 -3.11
N ALA A 25 -0.11 9.88 -2.35
CA ALA A 25 -0.48 10.71 -1.18
C ALA A 25 -1.41 11.86 -1.58
N ALA A 26 -1.09 12.57 -2.67
CA ALA A 26 -1.93 13.65 -3.19
C ALA A 26 -3.32 13.13 -3.60
N ALA A 27 -3.40 11.98 -4.27
CA ALA A 27 -4.67 11.39 -4.70
C ALA A 27 -5.50 10.90 -3.50
N ILE A 28 -4.89 10.29 -2.48
CA ILE A 28 -5.57 9.91 -1.24
C ILE A 28 -6.16 11.15 -0.55
N THR A 29 -5.35 12.20 -0.37
CA THR A 29 -5.78 13.45 0.28
C THR A 29 -6.92 14.15 -0.50
N GLN A 30 -6.93 14.01 -1.82
CA GLN A 30 -8.00 14.59 -2.66
C GLN A 30 -9.31 13.79 -2.58
N GLN A 31 -9.23 12.46 -2.44
CA GLN A 31 -10.39 11.56 -2.55
C GLN A 31 -10.99 11.17 -1.19
N ILE A 32 -10.21 11.24 -0.12
CA ILE A 32 -10.60 10.87 1.24
C ILE A 32 -10.49 12.10 2.14
N PRO A 33 -11.54 12.44 2.93
CA PRO A 33 -11.52 13.60 3.82
C PRO A 33 -10.69 13.33 5.09
N LEU A 34 -9.35 13.26 4.91
CA LEU A 34 -8.42 13.01 6.00
C LEU A 34 -8.50 14.07 7.09
N ASN A 35 -8.32 13.66 8.35
CA ASN A 35 -8.20 14.58 9.47
C ASN A 35 -7.40 13.97 10.63
N ILE A 36 -6.96 14.82 11.56
CA ILE A 36 -6.10 14.45 12.68
C ILE A 36 -6.77 13.61 13.77
N SER A 37 -8.05 13.30 13.67
CA SER A 37 -8.71 12.34 14.57
C SER A 37 -8.70 10.92 14.02
N MET A 38 -8.33 10.73 12.74
CA MET A 38 -8.33 9.42 12.10
C MET A 38 -7.11 8.60 12.51
N SER A 39 -7.37 7.33 12.81
CA SER A 39 -6.36 6.28 12.91
C SER A 39 -6.20 5.59 11.56
N ALA A 40 -4.97 5.34 11.16
CA ALA A 40 -4.68 4.70 9.87
C ALA A 40 -3.69 3.54 9.98
N MET A 41 -3.77 2.61 9.02
CA MET A 41 -2.78 1.55 8.83
C MET A 41 -2.25 1.56 7.40
N GLU A 42 -0.94 1.55 7.24
CA GLU A 42 -0.29 1.22 5.97
C GLU A 42 0.06 -0.27 5.94
N PHE A 43 -0.54 -0.99 4.99
CA PHE A 43 -0.23 -2.39 4.72
C PHE A 43 0.93 -2.50 3.72
N GLY A 44 2.03 -3.15 4.14
CA GLY A 44 3.27 -3.20 3.37
C GLY A 44 3.99 -1.85 3.33
N ALA A 45 4.21 -1.26 4.51
CA ALA A 45 4.71 0.11 4.64
C ALA A 45 6.12 0.32 4.07
N GLY A 46 6.91 -0.75 3.91
CA GLY A 46 8.27 -0.64 3.43
C GLY A 46 9.10 0.31 4.29
N THR A 47 9.68 1.32 3.68
CA THR A 47 10.43 2.39 4.37
C THR A 47 9.55 3.56 4.83
N GLY A 48 8.22 3.47 4.67
CA GLY A 48 7.24 4.45 5.14
C GLY A 48 7.09 5.69 4.26
N LEU A 49 7.55 5.69 3.02
CA LEU A 49 7.52 6.88 2.14
C LEU A 49 6.13 7.52 2.06
N LEU A 50 5.08 6.72 1.86
CA LEU A 50 3.71 7.21 1.74
C LEU A 50 3.19 7.73 3.09
N SER A 51 3.41 6.99 4.18
CA SER A 51 2.97 7.40 5.53
C SER A 51 3.61 8.69 6.01
N PHE A 52 4.91 8.90 5.74
CA PHE A 52 5.56 10.18 6.08
C PHE A 52 4.91 11.36 5.35
N MET A 53 4.41 11.17 4.13
CA MET A 53 3.72 12.23 3.37
C MET A 53 2.29 12.49 3.87
N LEU A 54 1.65 11.50 4.50
CA LEU A 54 0.28 11.60 5.03
C LEU A 54 0.24 11.97 6.52
N SER A 55 1.39 11.98 7.21
CA SER A 55 1.48 12.09 8.67
C SER A 55 0.84 13.33 9.26
N ASP A 56 0.93 14.47 8.58
CA ASP A 56 0.35 15.73 9.05
C ASP A 56 -1.19 15.78 8.92
N SER A 57 -1.77 14.85 8.16
CA SER A 57 -3.20 14.75 7.90
C SER A 57 -3.92 13.70 8.74
N LEU A 58 -3.18 12.88 9.51
CA LEU A 58 -3.71 11.75 10.29
C LEU A 58 -3.30 11.84 11.76
N GLY A 59 -4.13 11.33 12.67
CA GLY A 59 -3.86 11.36 14.11
C GLY A 59 -2.86 10.28 14.53
N SER A 60 -2.97 9.10 13.98
CA SER A 60 -2.03 7.99 14.21
C SER A 60 -1.91 7.10 13.01
N ILE A 61 -0.72 6.50 12.80
CA ILE A 61 -0.46 5.57 11.71
C ILE A 61 0.24 4.33 12.24
N THR A 62 -0.34 3.17 11.98
CA THR A 62 0.30 1.87 12.17
C THR A 62 0.96 1.45 10.86
N LEU A 63 2.27 1.28 10.89
CA LEU A 63 3.11 0.91 9.74
C LEU A 63 3.37 -0.60 9.82
N LEU A 64 2.66 -1.37 9.01
CA LEU A 64 2.75 -2.82 9.01
C LEU A 64 3.57 -3.32 7.82
N ASP A 65 4.62 -4.10 8.10
CA ASP A 65 5.46 -4.73 7.08
C ASP A 65 6.01 -6.06 7.59
N ASN A 66 6.21 -7.03 6.70
CA ASN A 66 6.78 -8.34 7.06
C ASN A 66 8.29 -8.41 6.84
N SER A 67 8.89 -7.49 6.07
CA SER A 67 10.34 -7.45 5.80
C SER A 67 11.11 -6.89 6.98
N GLU A 68 12.05 -7.67 7.50
CA GLU A 68 12.94 -7.23 8.60
C GLU A 68 13.84 -6.06 8.16
N GLY A 69 14.31 -6.09 6.90
CA GLY A 69 15.14 -5.04 6.34
C GLY A 69 14.38 -3.71 6.23
N MET A 70 13.14 -3.74 5.73
CA MET A 70 12.28 -2.55 5.64
C MET A 70 11.97 -1.98 7.03
N VAL A 71 11.55 -2.83 7.97
CA VAL A 71 11.27 -2.44 9.37
C VAL A 71 12.48 -1.80 10.03
N LYS A 72 13.69 -2.30 9.78
CA LYS A 72 14.93 -1.71 10.33
C LYS A 72 15.16 -0.28 9.80
N VAL A 73 15.05 -0.06 8.50
CA VAL A 73 15.17 1.27 7.88
C VAL A 73 14.11 2.22 8.41
N LEU A 74 12.85 1.76 8.45
CA LEU A 74 11.71 2.52 8.94
C LEU A 74 11.89 2.91 10.41
N THR A 75 12.37 2.01 11.28
CA THR A 75 12.65 2.28 12.69
C THR A 75 13.66 3.42 12.85
N GLU A 76 14.73 3.42 12.08
CA GLU A 76 15.72 4.49 12.13
C GLU A 76 15.16 5.82 11.64
N LYS A 77 14.34 5.81 10.58
CA LYS A 77 13.65 7.03 10.09
C LYS A 77 12.69 7.61 11.14
N LEU A 78 11.89 6.78 11.81
CA LEU A 78 10.99 7.25 12.87
C LEU A 78 11.76 7.83 14.06
N ARG A 79 12.88 7.19 14.44
CA ARG A 79 13.76 7.70 15.51
C ARG A 79 14.34 9.07 15.17
N GLN A 80 14.74 9.29 13.90
CA GLN A 80 15.27 10.58 13.44
C GLN A 80 14.19 11.64 13.34
N ALA A 81 12.97 11.28 12.91
CA ALA A 81 11.85 12.19 12.81
C ALA A 81 11.27 12.60 14.18
N GLY A 82 11.51 11.81 15.23
CA GLY A 82 11.02 12.09 16.58
C GLY A 82 9.49 12.09 16.70
N THR A 83 8.78 11.44 15.78
CA THR A 83 7.32 11.39 15.80
C THR A 83 6.80 10.30 16.74
N ALA A 84 5.78 10.64 17.53
CA ALA A 84 5.05 9.71 18.39
C ALA A 84 3.72 9.22 17.75
N SER A 85 3.32 9.79 16.61
CA SER A 85 2.06 9.45 15.95
C SER A 85 2.14 8.21 15.06
N MET A 86 3.32 7.64 14.90
CA MET A 86 3.52 6.44 14.08
C MET A 86 4.08 5.30 14.92
N LYS A 87 3.53 4.09 14.75
CA LYS A 87 4.07 2.86 15.32
C LYS A 87 4.34 1.82 14.25
N ILE A 88 5.37 1.01 14.45
CA ILE A 88 5.73 -0.08 13.54
C ILE A 88 5.20 -1.39 14.10
N VAL A 89 4.62 -2.20 13.23
CA VAL A 89 4.23 -3.57 13.50
C VAL A 89 4.87 -4.47 12.47
N ARG A 90 5.74 -5.38 12.90
CA ARG A 90 6.25 -6.43 12.03
C ARG A 90 5.30 -7.60 12.06
N ALA A 91 4.55 -7.79 10.99
CA ALA A 91 3.56 -8.86 10.87
C ALA A 91 3.37 -9.28 9.40
N ASP A 92 2.99 -10.54 9.21
CA ASP A 92 2.61 -11.09 7.91
C ASP A 92 1.12 -11.42 7.91
N LEU A 93 0.29 -10.52 7.37
CA LEU A 93 -1.16 -10.72 7.35
C LEU A 93 -1.61 -11.91 6.49
N GLU A 94 -0.78 -12.50 5.65
CA GLU A 94 -1.15 -13.74 4.97
C GLU A 94 -1.16 -14.93 5.93
N HIS A 95 -0.36 -14.90 7.00
CA HIS A 95 -0.14 -16.01 7.92
C HIS A 95 -0.66 -15.74 9.33
N GLU A 96 -0.78 -14.49 9.75
CA GLU A 96 -1.21 -14.10 11.09
C GLU A 96 -2.32 -13.05 11.08
N ASP A 97 -3.08 -12.94 12.15
CA ASP A 97 -4.14 -11.95 12.31
C ASP A 97 -3.64 -10.77 13.13
N TYR A 98 -4.12 -9.58 12.76
CA TYR A 98 -3.92 -8.36 13.53
C TYR A 98 -5.28 -7.87 14.03
N ASN A 99 -5.51 -7.95 15.34
CA ASN A 99 -6.80 -7.66 15.97
C ASN A 99 -6.69 -6.64 17.12
N GLU A 100 -5.56 -5.90 17.19
CA GLU A 100 -5.28 -5.01 18.30
C GLU A 100 -6.14 -3.74 18.29
N GLU A 101 -6.52 -3.25 17.10
CA GLU A 101 -7.26 -2.01 16.95
C GLU A 101 -8.09 -1.97 15.66
N LYS A 102 -8.98 -0.99 15.58
CA LYS A 102 -9.73 -0.62 14.37
C LYS A 102 -9.15 0.64 13.78
N PHE A 103 -9.28 0.77 12.46
CA PHE A 103 -8.76 1.90 11.70
C PHE A 103 -9.87 2.64 10.97
N ASP A 104 -9.70 3.95 10.84
CA ASP A 104 -10.56 4.80 10.02
C ASP A 104 -10.10 4.80 8.55
N LEU A 105 -8.83 4.44 8.32
CA LEU A 105 -8.25 4.30 7.00
C LEU A 105 -7.25 3.14 6.97
N ILE A 106 -7.39 2.26 5.97
CA ILE A 106 -6.32 1.31 5.60
C ILE A 106 -5.87 1.67 4.18
N TYR A 107 -4.56 1.74 3.97
CA TYR A 107 -4.00 2.00 2.65
C TYR A 107 -2.78 1.14 2.35
N SER A 108 -2.53 0.96 1.06
CA SER A 108 -1.35 0.22 0.56
C SER A 108 -0.85 0.81 -0.74
N LEU A 109 0.46 0.69 -0.99
CA LEU A 109 1.10 1.14 -2.20
C LEU A 109 2.03 0.07 -2.77
N MET A 110 1.67 -0.52 -3.91
CA MET A 110 2.45 -1.54 -4.62
C MET A 110 2.74 -2.79 -3.78
N VAL A 111 1.73 -3.29 -3.11
CA VAL A 111 1.84 -4.45 -2.20
C VAL A 111 0.93 -5.59 -2.61
N LEU A 112 -0.31 -5.27 -3.01
CA LEU A 112 -1.34 -6.29 -3.19
C LEU A 112 -0.98 -7.31 -4.27
N HIS A 113 -0.22 -6.92 -5.29
CA HIS A 113 0.27 -7.84 -6.33
C HIS A 113 1.32 -8.85 -5.83
N HIS A 114 1.88 -8.69 -4.64
CA HIS A 114 2.74 -9.67 -3.97
C HIS A 114 1.97 -10.65 -3.07
N VAL A 115 0.72 -10.35 -2.76
CA VAL A 115 -0.14 -11.18 -1.90
C VAL A 115 -0.63 -12.40 -2.66
N ASN A 116 -0.52 -13.61 -2.06
CA ASN A 116 -0.99 -14.83 -2.73
C ASN A 116 -2.52 -14.96 -2.69
N ASP A 117 -3.14 -14.63 -1.55
CA ASP A 117 -4.59 -14.71 -1.35
C ASP A 117 -5.18 -13.32 -1.07
N VAL A 118 -5.49 -12.61 -2.15
CA VAL A 118 -6.07 -11.26 -2.10
C VAL A 118 -7.43 -11.25 -1.39
N GLU A 119 -8.27 -12.26 -1.64
CA GLU A 119 -9.60 -12.37 -1.01
C GLU A 119 -9.48 -12.45 0.52
N LYS A 120 -8.53 -13.23 1.01
CA LYS A 120 -8.24 -13.33 2.45
C LYS A 120 -7.81 -11.98 3.04
N ILE A 121 -6.92 -11.26 2.35
CA ILE A 121 -6.44 -9.94 2.81
C ILE A 121 -7.57 -8.91 2.80
N LEU A 122 -8.43 -8.87 1.78
CA LEU A 122 -9.60 -7.99 1.75
C LEU A 122 -10.57 -8.29 2.90
N GLY A 123 -10.76 -9.57 3.23
CA GLY A 123 -11.52 -10.00 4.41
C GLY A 123 -10.92 -9.50 5.73
N LYS A 124 -9.60 -9.51 5.86
CA LYS A 124 -8.89 -8.96 7.02
C LYS A 124 -9.03 -7.43 7.10
N PHE A 125 -8.87 -6.72 5.97
CA PHE A 125 -9.11 -5.27 5.94
C PHE A 125 -10.52 -4.91 6.40
N LYS A 126 -11.54 -5.63 5.91
CA LYS A 126 -12.91 -5.49 6.41
C LYS A 126 -12.96 -5.65 7.94
N GLY A 127 -12.30 -6.69 8.48
CA GLY A 127 -12.26 -6.97 9.91
C GLY A 127 -11.57 -5.90 10.73
N MET A 128 -10.61 -5.16 10.16
CA MET A 128 -9.81 -4.15 10.84
C MET A 128 -10.35 -2.71 10.66
N LEU A 129 -11.20 -2.46 9.67
CA LEU A 129 -11.81 -1.15 9.48
C LEU A 129 -12.98 -0.89 10.43
N SER A 130 -13.11 0.34 10.85
CA SER A 130 -14.31 0.87 11.51
C SER A 130 -15.45 0.99 10.51
N PRO A 131 -16.73 0.89 10.95
CA PRO A 131 -17.86 1.24 10.07
C PRO A 131 -17.70 2.67 9.52
N GLY A 132 -17.85 2.84 8.22
CA GLY A 132 -17.60 4.12 7.52
C GLY A 132 -16.11 4.41 7.25
N GLY A 133 -15.20 3.54 7.67
CA GLY A 133 -13.78 3.66 7.40
C GLY A 133 -13.44 3.47 5.92
N TYR A 134 -12.33 4.01 5.50
CA TYR A 134 -11.88 4.05 4.11
C TYR A 134 -10.83 2.98 3.84
N LEU A 135 -10.87 2.42 2.63
CA LEU A 135 -9.81 1.60 2.07
C LEU A 135 -9.22 2.32 0.85
N ALA A 136 -7.88 2.37 0.74
CA ALA A 136 -7.18 2.97 -0.39
C ALA A 136 -6.07 2.02 -0.88
N ILE A 137 -6.24 1.43 -2.05
CA ILE A 137 -5.28 0.50 -2.66
C ILE A 137 -4.68 1.15 -3.91
N ALA A 138 -3.37 1.42 -3.87
CA ALA A 138 -2.61 1.86 -5.03
C ALA A 138 -1.76 0.70 -5.56
N ASP A 139 -2.05 0.23 -6.78
CA ASP A 139 -1.36 -0.91 -7.37
C ASP A 139 -1.35 -0.86 -8.91
N LEU A 140 -0.67 -1.80 -9.53
CA LEU A 140 -0.53 -1.91 -10.98
C LEU A 140 -1.86 -2.29 -11.65
N TYR A 141 -2.16 -1.62 -12.75
CA TYR A 141 -3.09 -2.21 -13.73
C TYR A 141 -2.54 -3.54 -14.26
N THR A 142 -3.43 -4.41 -14.73
CA THR A 142 -3.03 -5.66 -15.39
C THR A 142 -1.97 -5.39 -16.46
N GLU A 143 -0.86 -6.15 -16.40
CA GLU A 143 0.28 -6.04 -17.30
C GLU A 143 0.67 -7.42 -17.84
N ASP A 144 1.63 -7.47 -18.76
CA ASP A 144 2.01 -8.70 -19.50
C ASP A 144 3.02 -9.61 -18.76
N GLY A 145 3.40 -9.28 -17.54
CA GLY A 145 4.42 -9.98 -16.73
C GLY A 145 5.81 -9.35 -16.85
N SER A 146 5.96 -8.32 -17.67
CA SER A 146 7.27 -7.68 -17.89
C SER A 146 7.65 -6.67 -16.81
N PHE A 147 6.73 -6.29 -15.90
CA PHE A 147 7.05 -5.38 -14.81
C PHE A 147 8.08 -5.96 -13.84
N HIS A 148 7.86 -7.16 -13.36
CA HIS A 148 8.81 -7.84 -12.45
C HIS A 148 9.84 -8.68 -13.20
N GLY A 149 9.54 -9.08 -14.44
CA GLY A 149 10.38 -9.95 -15.26
C GLY A 149 10.19 -11.44 -14.95
N HIS A 150 11.12 -12.25 -15.45
CA HIS A 150 11.05 -13.70 -15.34
C HIS A 150 11.17 -14.17 -13.88
N GLY A 151 10.33 -15.14 -13.50
CA GLY A 151 10.36 -15.77 -12.17
C GLY A 151 9.47 -15.11 -11.12
N PHE A 152 8.81 -14.00 -11.40
CA PHE A 152 7.83 -13.43 -10.50
C PHE A 152 6.57 -14.31 -10.43
N THR A 153 6.15 -14.66 -9.22
CA THR A 153 5.01 -15.56 -8.94
C THR A 153 3.76 -14.85 -8.43
N GLY A 154 3.84 -13.55 -8.19
CA GLY A 154 2.71 -12.74 -7.75
C GLY A 154 1.74 -12.38 -8.88
N HIS A 155 0.79 -11.50 -8.58
CA HIS A 155 -0.18 -11.02 -9.57
C HIS A 155 0.46 -10.06 -10.55
N LYS A 156 0.10 -10.19 -11.83
CA LYS A 156 0.53 -9.27 -12.90
C LYS A 156 -0.36 -8.02 -12.94
N GLY A 157 -0.49 -7.34 -11.80
CA GLY A 157 -1.42 -6.25 -11.61
C GLY A 157 -2.89 -6.69 -11.56
N PHE A 158 -3.80 -5.73 -11.54
CA PHE A 158 -5.22 -5.95 -11.36
C PHE A 158 -6.04 -5.26 -12.43
N GLU A 159 -7.13 -5.92 -12.84
CA GLU A 159 -8.21 -5.28 -13.59
C GLU A 159 -9.13 -4.58 -12.57
N PRO A 160 -9.30 -3.24 -12.64
CA PRO A 160 -10.00 -2.50 -11.58
C PRO A 160 -11.46 -2.93 -11.37
N GLY A 161 -12.18 -3.31 -12.43
CA GLY A 161 -13.56 -3.78 -12.29
C GLY A 161 -13.67 -5.12 -11.54
N VAL A 162 -12.70 -6.01 -11.74
CA VAL A 162 -12.63 -7.29 -11.00
C VAL A 162 -12.32 -7.04 -9.52
N LEU A 163 -11.35 -6.19 -9.23
CA LEU A 163 -11.00 -5.84 -7.85
C LEU A 163 -12.15 -5.09 -7.15
N ALA A 164 -12.84 -4.18 -7.86
CA ALA A 164 -14.03 -3.50 -7.33
C ALA A 164 -15.15 -4.48 -6.96
N ALA A 165 -15.45 -5.44 -7.85
CA ALA A 165 -16.46 -6.47 -7.56
C ALA A 165 -16.08 -7.33 -6.34
N SER A 166 -14.78 -7.63 -6.16
CA SER A 166 -14.30 -8.33 -4.96
C SER A 166 -14.49 -7.50 -3.70
N LEU A 167 -14.17 -6.20 -3.73
CA LEU A 167 -14.42 -5.29 -2.61
C LEU A 167 -15.90 -5.21 -2.26
N GLU A 168 -16.79 -5.07 -3.25
CA GLU A 168 -18.25 -5.04 -3.03
C GLU A 168 -18.76 -6.33 -2.38
N LYS A 169 -18.27 -7.49 -2.81
CA LYS A 169 -18.57 -8.79 -2.19
C LYS A 169 -18.15 -8.86 -0.72
N HIS A 170 -17.06 -8.17 -0.34
CA HIS A 170 -16.61 -8.04 1.05
C HIS A 170 -17.38 -6.99 1.84
N GLY A 171 -18.35 -6.28 1.23
CA GLY A 171 -19.22 -5.31 1.91
C GLY A 171 -18.69 -3.89 1.86
N PHE A 172 -17.70 -3.60 1.02
CA PHE A 172 -17.30 -2.24 0.72
C PHE A 172 -18.32 -1.59 -0.25
N GLY A 173 -18.43 -0.28 -0.19
CA GLY A 173 -19.22 0.53 -1.12
C GLY A 173 -18.45 1.74 -1.60
N ASP A 174 -19.10 2.54 -2.45
CA ASP A 174 -18.52 3.74 -3.06
C ASP A 174 -17.15 3.49 -3.71
N VAL A 175 -17.01 2.30 -4.33
CA VAL A 175 -15.76 1.88 -4.95
C VAL A 175 -15.50 2.74 -6.18
N LYS A 176 -14.34 3.42 -6.18
CA LYS A 176 -13.89 4.29 -7.28
C LYS A 176 -12.43 4.01 -7.56
N HIS A 177 -11.99 4.23 -8.79
CA HIS A 177 -10.58 4.18 -9.13
C HIS A 177 -10.19 5.26 -10.14
N SER A 178 -8.93 5.62 -10.14
CA SER A 178 -8.32 6.52 -11.12
C SER A 178 -6.85 6.19 -11.30
N THR A 179 -6.29 6.47 -12.48
CA THR A 179 -4.84 6.40 -12.69
C THR A 179 -4.17 7.54 -11.94
N VAL A 180 -3.15 7.23 -11.13
CA VAL A 180 -2.45 8.23 -10.30
C VAL A 180 -0.97 8.39 -10.65
N TYR A 181 -0.37 7.37 -11.27
CA TYR A 181 1.03 7.42 -11.68
C TYR A 181 1.29 6.49 -12.86
N ASN A 182 2.34 6.77 -13.65
CA ASN A 182 2.85 5.87 -14.67
C ASN A 182 4.32 5.60 -14.40
N ILE A 183 4.68 4.34 -14.25
CA ILE A 183 6.05 3.91 -14.05
C ILE A 183 6.67 3.66 -15.43
N GLU A 184 7.73 4.38 -15.75
CA GLU A 184 8.58 4.05 -16.90
C GLU A 184 9.68 3.10 -16.46
N LYS A 185 9.79 1.96 -17.13
CA LYS A 185 10.77 0.92 -16.78
C LYS A 185 11.34 0.27 -18.03
N ILE A 186 12.65 0.03 -18.03
CA ILE A 186 13.31 -0.83 -19.00
C ILE A 186 13.09 -2.27 -18.58
N THR A 187 12.43 -3.06 -19.42
CA THR A 187 12.13 -4.49 -19.18
C THR A 187 13.34 -5.38 -19.52
N ASP A 188 13.28 -6.65 -19.16
CA ASP A 188 14.31 -7.65 -19.46
C ASP A 188 14.59 -7.80 -20.98
N GLY A 189 13.60 -7.43 -21.82
CA GLY A 189 13.73 -7.35 -23.28
C GLY A 189 14.42 -6.09 -23.79
N ASN A 190 14.97 -5.25 -22.90
CA ASN A 190 15.60 -3.96 -23.20
C ASN A 190 14.65 -2.95 -23.89
N GLU A 191 13.35 -3.10 -23.66
CA GLU A 191 12.32 -2.18 -24.13
C GLU A 191 11.87 -1.28 -22.99
N THR A 192 11.70 0.01 -23.27
CA THR A 192 11.07 0.95 -22.33
C THR A 192 9.56 0.78 -22.39
N LYS A 193 8.93 0.40 -21.27
CA LYS A 193 7.49 0.26 -21.14
C LYS A 193 6.92 1.19 -20.06
N GLN A 194 5.66 1.53 -20.23
CA GLN A 194 4.87 2.29 -19.26
C GLN A 194 3.92 1.35 -18.52
N PHE A 195 3.94 1.44 -17.19
CA PHE A 195 3.07 0.65 -16.32
C PHE A 195 2.22 1.60 -15.47
N GLY A 196 0.93 1.60 -15.72
CA GLY A 196 0.01 2.44 -14.97
C GLY A 196 -0.19 1.96 -13.54
N VAL A 197 -0.27 2.89 -12.60
CA VAL A 197 -0.66 2.67 -11.22
C VAL A 197 -2.01 3.33 -11.00
N PHE A 198 -3.00 2.56 -10.53
CA PHE A 198 -4.28 3.10 -10.11
C PHE A 198 -4.29 3.35 -8.59
N LEU A 199 -5.15 4.25 -8.16
CA LEU A 199 -5.66 4.29 -6.79
C LEU A 199 -7.12 3.86 -6.82
N MET A 200 -7.45 2.85 -6.04
CA MET A 200 -8.83 2.43 -5.78
C MET A 200 -9.19 2.81 -4.35
N THR A 201 -10.30 3.52 -4.18
CA THR A 201 -10.84 3.90 -2.87
C THR A 201 -12.21 3.25 -2.67
N ALA A 202 -12.51 2.86 -1.43
CA ALA A 202 -13.78 2.28 -1.05
C ALA A 202 -14.14 2.66 0.40
N VAL A 203 -15.41 2.53 0.77
CA VAL A 203 -15.91 2.80 2.11
C VAL A 203 -16.47 1.51 2.71
N MET A 204 -16.09 1.20 3.96
CA MET A 204 -16.65 0.08 4.73
C MET A 204 -18.10 0.41 5.12
N LYS A 205 -19.07 -0.43 4.70
CA LYS A 205 -20.50 -0.29 5.03
C LYS A 205 -20.83 -0.83 6.42
#